data_2f6f7f18891cc91f63fef0344bab8237
#
_entry.id   2f6f7f18891cc91f63fef0344bab8237
#
_cell.length_a   1.000
_cell.length_b   1.000
_cell.length_c   1.000
_cell.angle_alpha   90.00
_cell.angle_beta   90.00
_cell.angle_gamma   90.00
#
_symmetry.space_group_name_H-M   'P 1'
#
loop_
_entity.id
_entity.type
_entity.pdbx_description
1 polymer ?
#
loop_
_entity_poly.entity_id
_entity_poly.type
_entity_poly.pdbx_seq_one_letter_code
_entity_poly.pdbx_strand_id
1 'polypeptide(L)'
;MQGTYAGAGLSLNLATVREQYNVIEAAQACARHGIRAVDPWRDQVAKVGVAESVKVIKDNGLQVSGYCRGGMFTSPGAIDDNKRAIDEAAALGAQCLVFVAGGLRKDSRDLVEARKIVADGFAAILPHARACKVPLAIEPLHPMYAGDRCCVNTLKQALDLSDALGEGTGVAIDVYHVWWDPELEAQIARAGAANRILAYHVCDWLIPTRDLLLDRGMMGDGVIDLQRIGRLIEQAGYSGFTEVEIFSANDWWKRPGDEVIRTCVDRFSRLV
;
A
#
# COMPACT_ATOMS: atom_id res chain seq x y z
N MET A 1 22.57 18.74 -10.01
CA MET A 1 21.58 19.31 -9.08
C MET A 1 20.67 18.16 -8.69
N GLN A 2 20.76 17.69 -7.45
CA GLN A 2 19.79 16.70 -6.93
C GLN A 2 18.46 17.43 -6.82
N GLY A 3 17.46 17.01 -7.60
CA GLY A 3 16.09 17.49 -7.45
C GLY A 3 15.62 17.09 -6.06
N THR A 4 15.13 18.03 -5.28
CA THR A 4 14.44 17.73 -4.03
C THR A 4 13.13 17.06 -4.39
N TYR A 5 12.90 15.85 -3.92
CA TYR A 5 11.62 15.13 -4.05
C TYR A 5 10.47 16.05 -3.60
N ALA A 6 9.52 16.29 -4.50
CA ALA A 6 8.42 17.25 -4.28
C ALA A 6 7.25 16.66 -3.44
N GLY A 7 7.32 15.40 -3.06
CA GLY A 7 6.29 14.71 -2.28
C GLY A 7 6.22 15.12 -0.80
N ALA A 8 5.19 14.64 -0.11
CA ALA A 8 4.97 14.89 1.33
C ALA A 8 6.08 14.33 2.23
N GLY A 9 6.93 13.46 1.70
CA GLY A 9 8.06 12.82 2.38
C GLY A 9 7.85 11.32 2.60
N LEU A 10 8.66 10.76 3.50
CA LEU A 10 8.65 9.34 3.82
C LEU A 10 7.49 8.98 4.76
N SER A 11 6.75 7.93 4.43
CA SER A 11 5.90 7.17 5.35
C SER A 11 6.47 5.79 5.61
N LEU A 12 6.24 5.24 6.78
CA LEU A 12 6.58 3.86 7.10
C LEU A 12 5.31 3.01 7.13
N ASN A 13 5.20 2.06 6.19
CA ASN A 13 4.26 0.97 6.32
C ASN A 13 4.70 0.05 7.46
N LEU A 14 3.82 -0.16 8.44
CA LEU A 14 4.20 -0.87 9.66
C LEU A 14 4.46 -2.36 9.46
N ALA A 15 4.14 -2.92 8.27
CA ALA A 15 4.62 -4.24 7.89
C ALA A 15 6.16 -4.33 7.90
N THR A 16 6.86 -3.24 7.60
CA THR A 16 8.33 -3.16 7.54
C THR A 16 9.01 -3.50 8.87
N VAL A 17 8.36 -3.20 9.99
CA VAL A 17 8.89 -3.41 11.35
C VAL A 17 7.95 -4.24 12.25
N ARG A 18 7.06 -5.02 11.64
CA ARG A 18 6.00 -5.75 12.37
C ARG A 18 6.48 -6.84 13.33
N GLU A 19 7.69 -7.36 13.12
CA GLU A 19 8.30 -8.36 13.99
C GLU A 19 9.07 -7.73 15.16
N GLN A 20 9.40 -6.44 15.03
CA GLN A 20 10.15 -5.70 16.05
C GLN A 20 9.24 -4.85 16.95
N TYR A 21 8.18 -4.27 16.36
CA TYR A 21 7.35 -3.26 17.02
C TYR A 21 5.86 -3.52 16.83
N ASN A 22 5.07 -3.29 17.87
CA ASN A 22 3.63 -3.06 17.75
C ASN A 22 3.37 -1.61 17.26
N VAL A 23 2.09 -1.24 17.08
CA VAL A 23 1.70 0.10 16.57
C VAL A 23 2.23 1.23 17.48
N ILE A 24 2.22 1.05 18.79
CA ILE A 24 2.66 2.07 19.76
C ILE A 24 4.17 2.30 19.62
N GLU A 25 4.93 1.23 19.67
CA GLU A 25 6.39 1.27 19.57
C GLU A 25 6.86 1.80 18.22
N ALA A 26 6.19 1.37 17.14
CA ALA A 26 6.48 1.84 15.78
C ALA A 26 6.20 3.34 15.62
N ALA A 27 5.08 3.85 16.13
CA ALA A 27 4.76 5.28 16.07
C ALA A 27 5.81 6.12 16.82
N GLN A 28 6.21 5.69 18.03
CA GLN A 28 7.26 6.35 18.80
C GLN A 28 8.61 6.30 18.09
N ALA A 29 8.95 5.16 17.48
CA ALA A 29 10.20 5.01 16.74
C ALA A 29 10.22 5.89 15.48
N CYS A 30 9.12 5.95 14.71
CA CYS A 30 8.99 6.84 13.56
C CYS A 30 9.23 8.31 13.96
N ALA A 31 8.59 8.76 15.03
CA ALA A 31 8.77 10.14 15.52
C ALA A 31 10.24 10.42 15.92
N ARG A 32 10.90 9.50 16.62
CA ARG A 32 12.33 9.64 16.99
C ARG A 32 13.25 9.77 15.78
N HIS A 33 12.90 9.11 14.66
CA HIS A 33 13.69 9.13 13.42
C HIS A 33 13.22 10.20 12.41
N GLY A 34 12.28 11.07 12.79
CA GLY A 34 11.81 12.16 11.94
C GLY A 34 10.90 11.75 10.79
N ILE A 35 10.37 10.52 10.80
CA ILE A 35 9.31 10.09 9.87
C ILE A 35 8.01 10.78 10.28
N ARG A 36 7.25 11.26 9.31
CA ARG A 36 6.06 12.08 9.57
C ARG A 36 4.73 11.37 9.32
N ALA A 37 4.76 10.17 8.73
CA ALA A 37 3.57 9.41 8.45
C ALA A 37 3.80 7.90 8.63
N VAL A 38 2.72 7.18 8.89
CA VAL A 38 2.70 5.72 9.01
C VAL A 38 1.51 5.15 8.24
N ASP A 39 1.65 3.91 7.77
CA ASP A 39 0.52 3.09 7.29
C ASP A 39 0.41 1.85 8.20
N PRO A 40 -0.52 1.85 9.16
CA PRO A 40 -0.74 0.69 10.03
C PRO A 40 -1.54 -0.40 9.33
N TRP A 41 -1.35 -1.64 9.79
CA TRP A 41 -2.10 -2.80 9.32
C TRP A 41 -3.24 -3.15 10.27
N ARG A 42 -4.38 -3.61 9.71
CA ARG A 42 -5.58 -3.97 10.47
C ARG A 42 -5.32 -4.98 11.58
N ASP A 43 -4.52 -6.01 11.30
CA ASP A 43 -4.15 -7.03 12.28
C ASP A 43 -3.27 -6.49 13.42
N GLN A 44 -2.44 -5.48 13.15
CA GLN A 44 -1.63 -4.79 14.17
C GLN A 44 -2.49 -3.84 15.00
N VAL A 45 -3.38 -3.06 14.34
CA VAL A 45 -4.34 -2.18 15.00
C VAL A 45 -5.32 -2.98 15.87
N ALA A 46 -5.78 -4.14 15.41
CA ALA A 46 -6.68 -4.99 16.19
C ALA A 46 -6.07 -5.47 17.52
N LYS A 47 -4.73 -5.64 17.59
CA LYS A 47 -4.03 -6.03 18.82
C LYS A 47 -3.95 -4.92 19.86
N VAL A 48 -3.89 -3.67 19.40
CA VAL A 48 -3.74 -2.47 20.26
C VAL A 48 -5.11 -1.80 20.51
N GLY A 49 -6.01 -1.91 19.55
CA GLY A 49 -7.29 -1.20 19.50
C GLY A 49 -7.22 0.09 18.70
N VAL A 50 -8.30 0.39 17.96
CA VAL A 50 -8.38 1.57 17.09
C VAL A 50 -8.17 2.87 17.87
N ALA A 51 -8.86 3.04 18.99
CA ALA A 51 -8.78 4.27 19.80
C ALA A 51 -7.38 4.56 20.32
N GLU A 52 -6.66 3.52 20.80
CA GLU A 52 -5.29 3.68 21.29
C GLU A 52 -4.33 3.92 20.12
N SER A 53 -4.53 3.26 18.98
CA SER A 53 -3.74 3.51 17.76
C SER A 53 -3.89 4.97 17.28
N VAL A 54 -5.11 5.49 17.23
CA VAL A 54 -5.39 6.92 16.91
C VAL A 54 -4.65 7.85 17.87
N LYS A 55 -4.78 7.56 19.17
CA LYS A 55 -4.15 8.37 20.21
C LYS A 55 -2.63 8.42 20.06
N VAL A 56 -1.97 7.28 19.96
CA VAL A 56 -0.50 7.24 19.91
C VAL A 56 0.05 7.85 18.62
N ILE A 57 -0.58 7.62 17.48
CA ILE A 57 -0.19 8.22 16.20
C ILE A 57 -0.26 9.74 16.29
N LYS A 58 -1.38 10.26 16.80
CA LYS A 58 -1.60 11.70 16.99
C LYS A 58 -0.64 12.32 18.01
N ASP A 59 -0.44 11.67 19.15
CA ASP A 59 0.46 12.16 20.23
C ASP A 59 1.91 12.27 19.77
N ASN A 60 2.31 11.44 18.78
CA ASN A 60 3.63 11.50 18.14
C ASN A 60 3.69 12.42 16.91
N GLY A 61 2.63 13.17 16.61
CA GLY A 61 2.58 14.14 15.51
C GLY A 61 2.60 13.50 14.12
N LEU A 62 2.20 12.24 14.01
CA LEU A 62 2.21 11.48 12.75
C LEU A 62 0.89 11.60 12.01
N GLN A 63 0.96 11.55 10.68
CA GLN A 63 -0.18 11.36 9.79
C GLN A 63 -0.36 9.86 9.46
N VAL A 64 -1.54 9.49 8.97
CA VAL A 64 -1.80 8.14 8.46
C VAL A 64 -1.90 8.24 6.94
N SER A 65 -0.84 7.80 6.22
CA SER A 65 -0.75 7.89 4.76
C SER A 65 -1.69 6.91 4.05
N GLY A 66 -1.86 5.73 4.62
CA GLY A 66 -2.75 4.69 4.17
C GLY A 66 -3.20 3.82 5.33
N TYR A 67 -4.08 2.86 5.05
CA TYR A 67 -4.46 1.82 6.01
C TYR A 67 -4.52 0.47 5.28
N CYS A 68 -3.73 -0.47 5.70
CA CYS A 68 -3.66 -1.80 5.12
C CYS A 68 -4.42 -2.81 5.98
N ARG A 69 -5.27 -3.62 5.42
CA ARG A 69 -5.82 -3.59 4.08
C ARG A 69 -7.28 -4.00 4.09
N GLY A 70 -8.03 -3.47 3.15
CA GLY A 70 -9.31 -4.03 2.73
C GLY A 70 -9.14 -5.10 1.63
N GLY A 71 -10.25 -5.62 1.13
CA GLY A 71 -10.28 -6.51 -0.03
C GLY A 71 -10.81 -7.90 0.24
N MET A 72 -10.20 -8.90 -0.39
CA MET A 72 -10.58 -10.31 -0.33
C MET A 72 -12.06 -10.55 -0.69
N PHE A 73 -12.56 -9.81 -1.70
CA PHE A 73 -13.98 -9.84 -2.10
C PHE A 73 -14.48 -11.22 -2.52
N THR A 74 -13.59 -12.11 -2.92
CA THR A 74 -13.91 -13.50 -3.26
C THR A 74 -14.14 -14.40 -2.03
N SER A 75 -13.97 -13.85 -0.82
CA SER A 75 -14.20 -14.55 0.44
C SER A 75 -15.59 -14.27 1.02
N PRO A 76 -16.21 -15.23 1.75
CA PRO A 76 -17.47 -14.99 2.43
C PRO A 76 -17.39 -13.83 3.45
N GLY A 77 -18.44 -13.02 3.53
CA GLY A 77 -18.53 -11.91 4.49
C GLY A 77 -17.67 -10.68 4.15
N ALA A 78 -17.04 -10.66 2.98
CA ALA A 78 -16.12 -9.59 2.57
C ALA A 78 -16.76 -8.19 2.60
N ILE A 79 -18.02 -8.05 2.21
CA ILE A 79 -18.69 -6.75 2.18
C ILE A 79 -18.74 -6.11 3.57
N ASP A 80 -19.20 -6.85 4.58
CA ASP A 80 -19.30 -6.33 5.95
C ASP A 80 -17.91 -6.12 6.57
N ASP A 81 -16.96 -6.98 6.26
CA ASP A 81 -15.58 -6.81 6.71
C ASP A 81 -14.94 -5.54 6.13
N ASN A 82 -15.14 -5.28 4.84
CA ASN A 82 -14.62 -4.07 4.20
C ASN A 82 -15.32 -2.79 4.67
N LYS A 83 -16.61 -2.83 5.02
CA LYS A 83 -17.25 -1.68 5.67
C LYS A 83 -16.62 -1.38 7.04
N ARG A 84 -16.32 -2.40 7.84
CA ARG A 84 -15.57 -2.20 9.11
C ARG A 84 -14.17 -1.63 8.84
N ALA A 85 -13.46 -2.09 7.81
CA ALA A 85 -12.16 -1.55 7.43
C ALA A 85 -12.24 -0.05 7.04
N ILE A 86 -13.32 0.35 6.37
CA ILE A 86 -13.59 1.76 6.04
C ILE A 86 -13.83 2.58 7.31
N ASP A 87 -14.62 2.06 8.27
CA ASP A 87 -14.87 2.75 9.55
C ASP A 87 -13.58 2.90 10.37
N GLU A 88 -12.74 1.86 10.39
CA GLU A 88 -11.41 1.88 11.02
C GLU A 88 -10.50 2.92 10.37
N ALA A 89 -10.43 2.94 9.02
CA ALA A 89 -9.64 3.92 8.26
C ALA A 89 -10.11 5.36 8.52
N ALA A 90 -11.42 5.59 8.55
CA ALA A 90 -12.01 6.89 8.89
C ALA A 90 -11.62 7.33 10.30
N ALA A 91 -11.71 6.42 11.29
CA ALA A 91 -11.33 6.71 12.68
C ALA A 91 -9.84 7.06 12.82
N LEU A 92 -8.97 6.38 12.07
CA LEU A 92 -7.52 6.65 12.02
C LEU A 92 -7.19 7.95 11.26
N GLY A 93 -8.12 8.51 10.48
CA GLY A 93 -7.85 9.64 9.60
C GLY A 93 -6.93 9.28 8.44
N ALA A 94 -7.00 8.04 7.96
CA ALA A 94 -6.17 7.56 6.86
C ALA A 94 -6.50 8.28 5.54
N GLN A 95 -5.47 8.62 4.77
CA GLN A 95 -5.63 9.30 3.48
C GLN A 95 -6.30 8.38 2.44
N CYS A 96 -6.11 7.07 2.56
CA CYS A 96 -6.82 6.06 1.78
C CYS A 96 -6.86 4.72 2.53
N LEU A 97 -7.75 3.82 2.08
CA LEU A 97 -7.72 2.39 2.45
C LEU A 97 -7.21 1.60 1.25
N VAL A 98 -6.11 0.87 1.42
CA VAL A 98 -5.48 0.06 0.38
C VAL A 98 -6.19 -1.30 0.27
N PHE A 99 -6.43 -1.76 -0.96
CA PHE A 99 -7.19 -2.98 -1.24
C PHE A 99 -6.40 -4.03 -1.99
N VAL A 100 -6.19 -5.17 -1.35
CA VAL A 100 -5.82 -6.44 -2.01
C VAL A 100 -7.11 -7.17 -2.37
N ALA A 101 -7.50 -7.10 -3.64
CA ALA A 101 -8.87 -7.35 -4.08
C ALA A 101 -9.42 -8.77 -3.84
N GLY A 102 -8.57 -9.78 -3.82
CA GLY A 102 -8.93 -11.21 -3.73
C GLY A 102 -8.60 -11.95 -5.02
N GLY A 103 -8.18 -13.20 -4.90
CA GLY A 103 -7.88 -14.10 -6.01
C GLY A 103 -9.08 -14.95 -6.45
N LEU A 104 -8.83 -16.17 -6.89
CA LEU A 104 -9.87 -17.15 -7.21
C LEU A 104 -10.65 -17.55 -5.95
N ARG A 105 -11.92 -17.84 -6.11
CA ARG A 105 -12.67 -18.56 -5.09
C ARG A 105 -12.08 -19.97 -4.93
N LYS A 106 -12.18 -20.51 -3.73
CA LYS A 106 -11.60 -21.82 -3.40
C LYS A 106 -12.12 -22.96 -4.30
N ASP A 107 -13.34 -22.83 -4.79
CA ASP A 107 -14.07 -23.82 -5.59
C ASP A 107 -14.15 -23.45 -7.09
N SER A 108 -13.48 -22.38 -7.55
CA SER A 108 -13.52 -21.88 -8.92
C SER A 108 -12.11 -21.76 -9.52
N ARG A 109 -12.05 -21.93 -10.85
CA ARG A 109 -10.86 -21.65 -11.67
C ARG A 109 -11.10 -20.49 -12.65
N ASP A 110 -12.22 -19.77 -12.49
CA ASP A 110 -12.65 -18.72 -13.40
C ASP A 110 -12.18 -17.35 -12.89
N LEU A 111 -11.10 -16.84 -13.54
CA LEU A 111 -10.60 -15.49 -13.27
C LEU A 111 -11.54 -14.37 -13.74
N VAL A 112 -12.39 -14.64 -14.75
CA VAL A 112 -13.36 -13.65 -15.24
C VAL A 112 -14.45 -13.46 -14.19
N GLU A 113 -14.96 -14.58 -13.64
CA GLU A 113 -15.90 -14.53 -12.51
C GLU A 113 -15.28 -13.84 -11.30
N ALA A 114 -14.04 -14.17 -10.94
CA ALA A 114 -13.35 -13.56 -9.79
C ALA A 114 -13.24 -12.03 -9.95
N ARG A 115 -12.85 -11.53 -11.12
CA ARG A 115 -12.79 -10.10 -11.44
C ARG A 115 -14.15 -9.42 -11.38
N LYS A 116 -15.21 -10.12 -11.82
CA LYS A 116 -16.57 -9.62 -11.69
C LYS A 116 -16.99 -9.48 -10.23
N ILE A 117 -16.74 -10.49 -9.39
CA ILE A 117 -17.01 -10.45 -7.95
C ILE A 117 -16.27 -9.29 -7.29
N VAL A 118 -15.02 -9.05 -7.67
CA VAL A 118 -14.23 -7.92 -7.16
C VAL A 118 -14.86 -6.59 -7.56
N ALA A 119 -15.26 -6.41 -8.82
CA ALA A 119 -15.90 -5.18 -9.29
C ALA A 119 -17.24 -4.93 -8.57
N ASP A 120 -18.09 -5.96 -8.45
CA ASP A 120 -19.37 -5.91 -7.73
C ASP A 120 -19.13 -5.60 -6.24
N GLY A 121 -18.07 -6.16 -5.65
CA GLY A 121 -17.68 -5.94 -4.26
C GLY A 121 -17.29 -4.47 -4.00
N PHE A 122 -16.46 -3.88 -4.83
CA PHE A 122 -16.13 -2.46 -4.73
C PHE A 122 -17.36 -1.58 -4.90
N ALA A 123 -18.21 -1.87 -5.90
CA ALA A 123 -19.46 -1.12 -6.12
C ALA A 123 -20.38 -1.16 -4.87
N ALA A 124 -20.45 -2.30 -4.19
CA ALA A 124 -21.28 -2.48 -3.00
C ALA A 124 -20.79 -1.68 -1.76
N ILE A 125 -19.47 -1.48 -1.60
CA ILE A 125 -18.92 -0.75 -0.45
C ILE A 125 -18.69 0.74 -0.73
N LEU A 126 -18.60 1.14 -1.99
CA LEU A 126 -18.25 2.51 -2.39
C LEU A 126 -19.18 3.59 -1.82
N PRO A 127 -20.53 3.41 -1.75
CA PRO A 127 -21.40 4.39 -1.10
C PRO A 127 -21.05 4.63 0.38
N HIS A 128 -20.66 3.57 1.11
CA HIS A 128 -20.22 3.66 2.50
C HIS A 128 -18.89 4.41 2.62
N ALA A 129 -17.92 4.08 1.76
CA ALA A 129 -16.62 4.74 1.72
C ALA A 129 -16.76 6.26 1.43
N ARG A 130 -17.62 6.62 0.50
CA ARG A 130 -17.93 8.03 0.19
C ARG A 130 -18.56 8.76 1.38
N ALA A 131 -19.50 8.11 2.09
CA ALA A 131 -20.11 8.67 3.30
C ALA A 131 -19.08 8.91 4.40
N CYS A 132 -18.12 7.99 4.57
CA CYS A 132 -17.01 8.09 5.52
C CYS A 132 -15.86 8.97 5.01
N LYS A 133 -15.89 9.43 3.75
CA LYS A 133 -14.82 10.20 3.08
C LYS A 133 -13.47 9.46 3.04
N VAL A 134 -13.49 8.14 2.89
CA VAL A 134 -12.31 7.29 2.79
C VAL A 134 -12.13 6.88 1.31
N PRO A 135 -11.09 7.38 0.62
CA PRO A 135 -10.77 6.92 -0.73
C PRO A 135 -10.34 5.46 -0.74
N LEU A 136 -10.77 4.69 -1.75
CA LEU A 136 -10.42 3.29 -1.92
C LEU A 136 -9.26 3.17 -2.92
N ALA A 137 -8.09 2.77 -2.48
CA ALA A 137 -6.90 2.58 -3.31
C ALA A 137 -6.80 1.11 -3.77
N ILE A 138 -7.04 0.87 -5.06
CA ILE A 138 -6.97 -0.46 -5.67
C ILE A 138 -5.50 -0.78 -5.93
N GLU A 139 -4.97 -1.80 -5.28
CA GLU A 139 -3.59 -2.23 -5.46
C GLU A 139 -3.54 -3.41 -6.43
N PRO A 140 -2.91 -3.26 -7.62
CA PRO A 140 -2.61 -4.40 -8.47
C PRO A 140 -1.44 -5.19 -7.89
N LEU A 141 -1.61 -6.51 -7.72
CA LEU A 141 -0.55 -7.38 -7.24
C LEU A 141 0.14 -8.10 -8.42
N HIS A 142 1.42 -8.43 -8.24
CA HIS A 142 2.20 -9.21 -9.19
C HIS A 142 1.40 -10.43 -9.70
N PRO A 143 1.45 -10.77 -11.00
CA PRO A 143 0.65 -11.85 -11.59
C PRO A 143 0.78 -13.21 -10.91
N MET A 144 1.88 -13.47 -10.21
CA MET A 144 2.06 -14.67 -9.41
C MET A 144 0.99 -14.84 -8.31
N TYR A 145 0.29 -13.78 -7.93
CA TYR A 145 -0.77 -13.79 -6.92
C TYR A 145 -2.19 -13.90 -7.50
N ALA A 146 -2.33 -14.07 -8.83
CA ALA A 146 -3.65 -14.05 -9.48
C ALA A 146 -4.61 -15.11 -8.92
N GLY A 147 -4.08 -16.26 -8.50
CA GLY A 147 -4.86 -17.37 -8.00
C GLY A 147 -5.33 -17.25 -6.56
N ASP A 148 -4.50 -16.69 -5.68
CA ASP A 148 -4.72 -16.80 -4.23
C ASP A 148 -4.96 -15.46 -3.52
N ARG A 149 -4.44 -14.35 -4.04
CA ARG A 149 -4.49 -13.06 -3.35
C ARG A 149 -5.21 -11.95 -4.09
N CYS A 150 -4.93 -11.80 -5.40
CA CYS A 150 -5.44 -10.66 -6.15
C CYS A 150 -5.54 -10.99 -7.64
N CYS A 151 -6.75 -10.91 -8.21
CA CYS A 151 -6.99 -11.10 -9.63
C CYS A 151 -6.86 -9.80 -10.46
N VAL A 152 -6.51 -8.68 -9.83
CA VAL A 152 -6.11 -7.42 -10.46
C VAL A 152 -4.58 -7.39 -10.47
N ASN A 153 -3.94 -7.52 -11.65
CA ASN A 153 -2.52 -7.84 -11.73
C ASN A 153 -1.69 -6.84 -12.55
N THR A 154 -2.31 -5.82 -13.12
CA THR A 154 -1.63 -4.72 -13.80
C THR A 154 -2.20 -3.39 -13.35
N LEU A 155 -1.40 -2.33 -13.43
CA LEU A 155 -1.86 -0.97 -13.12
C LEU A 155 -3.02 -0.57 -14.05
N LYS A 156 -2.98 -1.01 -15.32
CA LYS A 156 -4.07 -0.82 -16.27
C LYS A 156 -5.40 -1.41 -15.77
N GLN A 157 -5.39 -2.65 -15.28
CA GLN A 157 -6.60 -3.29 -14.76
C GLN A 157 -7.17 -2.55 -13.55
N ALA A 158 -6.31 -2.09 -12.63
CA ALA A 158 -6.72 -1.31 -11.47
C ALA A 158 -7.35 0.03 -11.89
N LEU A 159 -6.75 0.72 -12.87
CA LEU A 159 -7.28 1.97 -13.41
C LEU A 159 -8.60 1.77 -14.17
N ASP A 160 -8.72 0.74 -15.00
CA ASP A 160 -9.96 0.43 -15.71
C ASP A 160 -11.12 0.20 -14.72
N LEU A 161 -10.83 -0.51 -13.61
CA LEU A 161 -11.80 -0.71 -12.53
C LEU A 161 -12.13 0.59 -11.79
N SER A 162 -11.12 1.40 -11.47
CA SER A 162 -11.30 2.70 -10.82
C SER A 162 -12.12 3.66 -11.70
N ASP A 163 -11.88 3.69 -13.02
CA ASP A 163 -12.64 4.53 -13.95
C ASP A 163 -14.11 4.10 -14.04
N ALA A 164 -14.37 2.78 -14.03
CA ALA A 164 -15.74 2.25 -14.03
C ALA A 164 -16.50 2.57 -12.73
N LEU A 165 -15.82 2.60 -11.58
CA LEU A 165 -16.39 2.91 -10.26
C LEU A 165 -16.57 4.41 -10.04
N GLY A 166 -15.71 5.24 -10.63
CA GLY A 166 -15.78 6.69 -10.56
C GLY A 166 -15.16 7.29 -9.29
N GLU A 167 -15.71 8.41 -8.84
CA GLU A 167 -15.20 9.19 -7.71
C GLU A 167 -15.10 8.37 -6.42
N GLY A 168 -14.07 8.67 -5.62
CA GLY A 168 -13.79 7.97 -4.35
C GLY A 168 -12.95 6.72 -4.51
N THR A 169 -12.47 6.44 -5.74
CA THR A 169 -11.53 5.36 -6.02
C THR A 169 -10.28 5.85 -6.73
N GLY A 170 -9.20 5.12 -6.58
CA GLY A 170 -7.93 5.33 -7.26
C GLY A 170 -7.05 4.09 -7.11
N VAL A 171 -5.76 4.25 -7.28
CA VAL A 171 -4.80 3.14 -7.25
C VAL A 171 -3.73 3.35 -6.20
N ALA A 172 -3.27 2.26 -5.60
CA ALA A 172 -2.00 2.19 -4.90
C ALA A 172 -0.97 1.59 -5.87
N ILE A 173 0.15 2.29 -6.04
CA ILE A 173 1.25 1.86 -6.92
C ILE A 173 2.36 1.34 -6.02
N ASP A 174 2.43 0.01 -5.84
CA ASP A 174 3.54 -0.66 -5.17
C ASP A 174 4.55 -1.13 -6.23
N VAL A 175 5.75 -0.59 -6.19
CA VAL A 175 6.82 -0.95 -7.13
C VAL A 175 7.08 -2.46 -7.16
N TYR A 176 6.95 -3.16 -6.01
CA TYR A 176 7.14 -4.61 -5.93
C TYR A 176 6.23 -5.39 -6.87
N HIS A 177 5.04 -4.87 -7.07
CA HIS A 177 4.02 -5.55 -7.86
C HIS A 177 3.99 -5.15 -9.33
N VAL A 178 4.54 -3.99 -9.69
CA VAL A 178 4.38 -3.42 -11.05
C VAL A 178 5.69 -3.08 -11.78
N TRP A 179 6.86 -3.20 -11.14
CA TRP A 179 8.15 -2.82 -11.75
C TRP A 179 8.45 -3.49 -13.10
N TRP A 180 7.92 -4.68 -13.30
CA TRP A 180 8.10 -5.53 -14.49
C TRP A 180 7.15 -5.16 -15.65
N ASP A 181 6.09 -4.37 -15.40
CA ASP A 181 5.03 -4.10 -16.38
C ASP A 181 5.54 -3.17 -17.49
N PRO A 182 5.57 -3.61 -18.76
CA PRO A 182 6.01 -2.77 -19.87
C PRO A 182 5.12 -1.54 -20.11
N GLU A 183 3.87 -1.54 -19.63
CA GLU A 183 2.95 -0.40 -19.74
C GLU A 183 3.04 0.56 -18.53
N LEU A 184 3.89 0.29 -17.55
CA LEU A 184 3.93 1.02 -16.27
C LEU A 184 3.99 2.54 -16.45
N GLU A 185 4.88 3.03 -17.32
CA GLU A 185 5.05 4.48 -17.56
C GLU A 185 3.77 5.12 -18.11
N ALA A 186 3.15 4.50 -19.12
CA ALA A 186 1.91 4.99 -19.70
C ALA A 186 0.75 4.99 -18.70
N GLN A 187 0.69 3.95 -17.84
CA GLN A 187 -0.37 3.83 -16.85
C GLN A 187 -0.16 4.77 -15.65
N ILE A 188 1.09 5.06 -15.24
CA ILE A 188 1.39 6.12 -14.25
C ILE A 188 0.93 7.48 -14.78
N ALA A 189 1.28 7.82 -16.02
CA ALA A 189 0.86 9.08 -16.63
C ALA A 189 -0.68 9.19 -16.70
N ARG A 190 -1.39 8.10 -17.08
CA ARG A 190 -2.85 8.04 -17.07
C ARG A 190 -3.42 8.26 -15.66
N ALA A 191 -2.85 7.61 -14.66
CA ALA A 191 -3.29 7.74 -13.27
C ALA A 191 -3.14 9.18 -12.77
N GLY A 192 -2.02 9.83 -13.08
CA GLY A 192 -1.76 11.22 -12.74
C GLY A 192 -2.75 12.18 -13.41
N ALA A 193 -2.94 12.04 -14.73
CA ALA A 193 -3.88 12.87 -15.48
C ALA A 193 -5.33 12.80 -14.95
N ALA A 194 -5.71 11.69 -14.34
CA ALA A 194 -7.01 11.47 -13.72
C ALA A 194 -7.06 11.76 -12.20
N ASN A 195 -5.95 12.20 -11.59
CA ASN A 195 -5.79 12.35 -10.13
C ASN A 195 -6.17 11.07 -9.35
N ARG A 196 -5.71 9.92 -9.84
CA ARG A 196 -6.07 8.60 -9.31
C ARG A 196 -4.96 7.94 -8.50
N ILE A 197 -3.78 8.53 -8.37
CA ILE A 197 -2.71 7.98 -7.52
C ILE A 197 -3.04 8.33 -6.07
N LEU A 198 -3.41 7.35 -5.27
CA LEU A 198 -3.77 7.51 -3.86
C LEU A 198 -2.64 7.10 -2.91
N ALA A 199 -1.80 6.14 -3.32
CA ALA A 199 -0.66 5.68 -2.56
C ALA A 199 0.50 5.28 -3.49
N TYR A 200 1.74 5.45 -3.01
CA TYR A 200 2.95 5.03 -3.69
C TYR A 200 3.85 4.30 -2.71
N HIS A 201 4.05 2.97 -2.94
CA HIS A 201 4.82 2.10 -2.07
C HIS A 201 6.13 1.70 -2.71
N VAL A 202 7.20 1.66 -1.92
CA VAL A 202 8.57 1.35 -2.36
C VAL A 202 9.21 0.28 -1.49
N CYS A 203 9.91 -0.61 -2.14
CA CYS A 203 10.84 -1.60 -1.61
C CYS A 203 11.74 -2.05 -2.76
N ASP A 204 12.34 -3.25 -2.68
CA ASP A 204 13.10 -3.78 -3.79
C ASP A 204 12.80 -5.26 -4.06
N TRP A 205 13.08 -5.68 -5.30
CA TRP A 205 12.91 -7.06 -5.77
C TRP A 205 14.25 -7.76 -5.80
N LEU A 206 14.42 -8.77 -4.94
CA LEU A 206 15.67 -9.53 -4.86
C LEU A 206 15.80 -10.60 -5.94
N ILE A 207 17.01 -10.79 -6.45
CA ILE A 207 17.36 -11.88 -7.35
C ILE A 207 18.51 -12.69 -6.73
N PRO A 208 18.33 -14.01 -6.53
CA PRO A 208 17.12 -14.80 -6.73
C PRO A 208 16.03 -14.48 -5.70
N THR A 209 14.76 -14.51 -6.11
CA THR A 209 13.61 -14.41 -5.21
C THR A 209 13.38 -15.77 -4.53
N ARG A 210 13.46 -15.82 -3.22
CA ARG A 210 13.28 -17.05 -2.42
C ARG A 210 11.83 -17.27 -2.00
N ASP A 211 11.11 -16.18 -1.74
CA ASP A 211 9.70 -16.19 -1.37
C ASP A 211 9.04 -14.94 -1.93
N LEU A 212 7.91 -15.10 -2.64
CA LEU A 212 7.24 -13.97 -3.29
C LEU A 212 6.64 -12.94 -2.31
N LEU A 213 6.28 -13.36 -1.12
CA LEU A 213 5.68 -12.48 -0.12
C LEU A 213 6.71 -11.94 0.87
N LEU A 214 7.60 -12.82 1.36
CA LEU A 214 8.39 -12.57 2.55
C LEU A 214 9.89 -12.35 2.25
N ASP A 215 10.24 -12.03 1.01
CA ASP A 215 11.63 -11.82 0.60
C ASP A 215 11.81 -10.49 -0.15
N ARG A 216 11.09 -9.45 0.29
CA ARG A 216 11.31 -8.09 -0.25
C ARG A 216 12.63 -7.53 0.27
N GLY A 217 13.34 -6.79 -0.59
CA GLY A 217 14.54 -6.03 -0.24
C GLY A 217 14.20 -4.62 0.25
N MET A 218 15.11 -4.03 1.00
CA MET A 218 15.15 -2.61 1.24
C MET A 218 15.52 -1.89 -0.07
N MET A 219 15.05 -0.68 -0.27
CA MET A 219 15.41 0.15 -1.43
C MET A 219 16.92 0.08 -1.72
N GLY A 220 17.30 -0.38 -2.91
CA GLY A 220 18.68 -0.57 -3.36
C GLY A 220 19.32 -1.92 -3.06
N ASP A 221 18.57 -2.88 -2.51
CA ASP A 221 19.04 -4.26 -2.33
C ASP A 221 18.83 -5.12 -3.58
N GLY A 222 17.99 -4.70 -4.50
CA GLY A 222 17.54 -5.50 -5.64
C GLY A 222 17.69 -4.83 -7.00
N VAL A 223 16.72 -5.03 -7.87
CA VAL A 223 16.81 -4.67 -9.30
C VAL A 223 15.80 -3.62 -9.76
N ILE A 224 14.96 -3.10 -8.89
CA ILE A 224 13.96 -2.10 -9.28
C ILE A 224 14.64 -0.74 -9.52
N ASP A 225 14.38 -0.14 -10.68
CA ASP A 225 14.81 1.24 -10.97
C ASP A 225 13.89 2.24 -10.26
N LEU A 226 14.11 2.37 -8.93
CA LEU A 226 13.32 3.22 -8.06
C LEU A 226 13.37 4.69 -8.47
N GLN A 227 14.55 5.18 -8.88
CA GLN A 227 14.71 6.57 -9.30
C GLN A 227 13.93 6.88 -10.59
N ARG A 228 13.87 5.93 -11.54
CA ARG A 228 13.06 6.09 -12.75
C ARG A 228 11.57 6.13 -12.39
N ILE A 229 11.10 5.19 -11.59
CA ILE A 229 9.69 5.12 -11.21
C ILE A 229 9.31 6.35 -10.36
N GLY A 230 10.13 6.75 -9.40
CA GLY A 230 9.91 7.95 -8.59
C GLY A 230 9.74 9.21 -9.46
N ARG A 231 10.61 9.40 -10.48
CA ARG A 231 10.45 10.52 -11.44
C ARG A 231 9.14 10.45 -12.22
N LEU A 232 8.68 9.26 -12.61
CA LEU A 232 7.38 9.11 -13.30
C LEU A 232 6.22 9.47 -12.39
N ILE A 233 6.26 9.07 -11.12
CA ILE A 233 5.26 9.40 -10.10
C ILE A 233 5.20 10.92 -9.85
N GLU A 234 6.38 11.56 -9.73
CA GLU A 234 6.48 13.02 -9.58
C GLU A 234 5.94 13.77 -10.81
N GLN A 235 6.33 13.35 -12.02
CA GLN A 235 5.84 13.91 -13.28
C GLN A 235 4.33 13.73 -13.46
N ALA A 236 3.77 12.67 -12.90
CA ALA A 236 2.32 12.43 -12.86
C ALA A 236 1.59 13.35 -11.85
N GLY A 237 2.31 14.20 -11.10
CA GLY A 237 1.73 15.17 -10.17
C GLY A 237 1.39 14.61 -8.80
N TYR A 238 1.84 13.39 -8.45
CA TYR A 238 1.64 12.85 -7.11
C TYR A 238 2.50 13.60 -6.10
N SER A 239 1.87 14.13 -5.07
CA SER A 239 2.52 14.90 -4.00
C SER A 239 2.30 14.31 -2.61
N GLY A 240 1.74 13.09 -2.52
CA GLY A 240 1.54 12.35 -1.28
C GLY A 240 2.83 11.78 -0.71
N PHE A 241 2.69 10.95 0.31
CA PHE A 241 3.82 10.25 0.91
C PHE A 241 4.34 9.13 0.03
N THR A 242 5.66 8.95 0.02
CA THR A 242 6.27 7.69 -0.44
C THR A 242 6.39 6.75 0.74
N GLU A 243 5.86 5.56 0.59
CA GLU A 243 5.69 4.61 1.68
C GLU A 243 6.64 3.44 1.52
N VAL A 244 7.47 3.19 2.54
CA VAL A 244 8.35 2.01 2.55
C VAL A 244 7.59 0.82 3.10
N GLU A 245 7.38 -0.21 2.27
CA GLU A 245 6.68 -1.43 2.62
C GLU A 245 7.52 -2.68 2.36
N ILE A 246 8.06 -3.29 3.43
CA ILE A 246 8.99 -4.40 3.32
C ILE A 246 8.52 -5.60 4.15
N PHE A 247 8.22 -6.70 3.44
CA PHE A 247 8.02 -8.02 4.04
C PHE A 247 9.30 -8.83 3.85
N SER A 248 10.11 -8.98 4.90
CA SER A 248 11.46 -9.57 4.79
C SER A 248 11.79 -10.49 5.96
N ALA A 249 11.19 -11.70 5.95
CA ALA A 249 11.33 -12.68 7.02
C ALA A 249 12.77 -13.21 7.20
N ASN A 250 13.56 -13.16 6.13
CA ASN A 250 14.92 -13.72 6.15
C ASN A 250 16.00 -12.68 6.45
N ASP A 251 15.70 -11.39 6.41
CA ASP A 251 16.67 -10.32 6.63
C ASP A 251 16.10 -9.18 7.51
N TRP A 252 15.32 -8.22 6.96
CA TRP A 252 14.99 -6.96 7.64
C TRP A 252 14.15 -7.17 8.90
N TRP A 253 13.30 -8.18 8.96
CA TRP A 253 12.55 -8.51 10.18
C TRP A 253 13.41 -9.12 11.29
N LYS A 254 14.66 -9.53 11.01
CA LYS A 254 15.61 -10.05 12.01
C LYS A 254 16.54 -8.98 12.57
N ARG A 255 16.53 -7.78 11.99
CA ARG A 255 17.39 -6.68 12.42
C ARG A 255 16.71 -5.85 13.51
N PRO A 256 17.47 -5.09 14.32
CA PRO A 256 16.90 -4.16 15.27
C PRO A 256 16.00 -3.12 14.58
N GLY A 257 14.81 -2.83 15.13
CA GLY A 257 13.83 -1.96 14.50
C GLY A 257 14.33 -0.54 14.21
N ASP A 258 15.09 0.06 15.16
CA ASP A 258 15.70 1.38 14.92
C ASP A 258 16.77 1.36 13.81
N GLU A 259 17.45 0.24 13.56
CA GLU A 259 18.36 0.06 12.41
C GLU A 259 17.54 0.07 11.10
N VAL A 260 16.44 -0.69 11.07
CA VAL A 260 15.57 -0.76 9.90
C VAL A 260 15.03 0.63 9.55
N ILE A 261 14.46 1.34 10.52
CA ILE A 261 13.88 2.68 10.31
C ILE A 261 14.95 3.69 9.85
N ARG A 262 16.11 3.71 10.49
CA ARG A 262 17.21 4.57 10.06
C ARG A 262 17.66 4.27 8.64
N THR A 263 17.70 2.99 8.24
CA THR A 263 18.06 2.60 6.88
C THR A 263 16.97 3.03 5.89
N CYS A 264 15.69 2.96 6.25
CA CYS A 264 14.62 3.50 5.42
C CYS A 264 14.81 5.00 5.14
N VAL A 265 15.09 5.80 6.18
CA VAL A 265 15.34 7.24 6.05
C VAL A 265 16.54 7.55 5.16
N ASP A 266 17.67 6.87 5.41
CA ASP A 266 18.89 7.06 4.66
C ASP A 266 18.74 6.69 3.18
N ARG A 267 18.16 5.53 2.87
CA ARG A 267 18.01 5.07 1.49
C ARG A 267 16.91 5.81 0.74
N PHE A 268 15.83 6.19 1.39
CA PHE A 268 14.82 7.06 0.78
C PHE A 268 15.45 8.34 0.24
N SER A 269 16.25 9.02 1.04
CA SER A 269 16.88 10.30 0.64
C SER A 269 17.87 10.18 -0.53
N ARG A 270 18.34 8.98 -0.87
CA ARG A 270 19.37 8.73 -1.90
C ARG A 270 18.86 7.98 -3.12
N LEU A 271 17.84 7.17 -2.99
CA LEU A 271 17.47 6.17 -3.99
C LEU A 271 16.04 6.32 -4.53
N VAL A 272 15.22 7.21 -3.93
CA VAL A 272 13.81 7.41 -4.33
C VAL A 272 13.51 8.87 -4.73
#